data_aaa3b37609add7b04e7b9bdbd329c87a
#
_entry.id   aaa3b37609add7b04e7b9bdbd329c87a
#
_cell.length_a   1.000
_cell.length_b   1.000
_cell.length_c   1.000
_cell.angle_alpha   90.00
_cell.angle_beta   90.00
_cell.angle_gamma   90.00
#
_symmetry.space_group_name_H-M   'P 1'
#
loop_
_entity.id
_entity.type
_entity.pdbx_description
1 polymer ?
#
loop_
_entity_poly.entity_id
_entity_poly.type
_entity_poly.pdbx_seq_one_letter_code
_entity_poly.pdbx_strand_id
1 'polypeptide(L)'
;MRKNRAIAVIGAAAALAMAVAACSGPAGSSSSGTGGTTNKLLGIVSITANEAGNALAIKGATEAAEKAGWKVEVVDAQGNADTANAAFRNFANKKAGMIFDLVFPASSLGAGLAAAKSAGIPVASWGGGPGDGIVMSTGDGGPFATTTTEALAKDMGGKGDVLALTYHGGQVCIDREAAFDKVIEQNPGIKVTKQEVRIPGFLQDGANYATAWLGSHPKDSGNLAIWGCWDDPTLGAISALKQLGRTDVKTYGVAGSVTAIKAVQDGSMTATTYEDGAAEGKAMFETTLEAIDAGSSWSAKVVDVPGILINKDTIDQFLTDHPGILG
;
A
#
# COMPACT_ATOMS: atom_id res chain seq x y z
N MET A 1 -3.75 -50.21 64.11
CA MET A 1 -5.00 -50.60 64.75
C MET A 1 -6.15 -50.41 63.77
N ARG A 2 -6.84 -51.54 63.45
CA ARG A 2 -8.28 -51.71 63.12
C ARG A 2 -8.84 -50.84 61.97
N LYS A 3 -9.61 -51.32 61.02
CA LYS A 3 -10.12 -52.64 60.56
C LYS A 3 -10.98 -52.35 59.33
N ASN A 4 -10.80 -53.20 58.30
CA ASN A 4 -11.73 -53.66 57.27
C ASN A 4 -13.21 -53.25 57.36
N ARG A 5 -13.82 -52.99 56.13
CA ARG A 5 -14.92 -53.94 55.68
C ARG A 5 -15.20 -53.64 54.16
N ALA A 6 -15.04 -54.70 53.40
CA ALA A 6 -15.62 -54.94 52.10
C ALA A 6 -17.09 -55.30 52.20
N ILE A 7 -17.92 -54.91 51.22
CA ILE A 7 -19.17 -55.62 50.88
C ILE A 7 -19.28 -55.66 49.37
N ALA A 8 -19.24 -56.84 48.82
CA ALA A 8 -19.63 -57.21 47.47
C ALA A 8 -21.14 -57.54 47.45
N VAL A 9 -21.83 -57.12 46.40
CA VAL A 9 -23.11 -57.75 46.00
C VAL A 9 -23.19 -57.89 44.50
N ILE A 10 -23.42 -59.10 44.08
CA ILE A 10 -23.60 -59.71 42.77
C ILE A 10 -25.01 -59.39 42.22
N GLY A 11 -25.14 -59.35 40.91
CA GLY A 11 -26.37 -59.74 40.22
C GLY A 11 -26.84 -58.90 39.07
N ALA A 12 -26.77 -59.34 37.96
CA ALA A 12 -27.64 -60.09 37.03
C ALA A 12 -27.51 -59.53 35.60
N ALA A 13 -27.18 -60.43 34.71
CA ALA A 13 -27.17 -60.25 33.25
C ALA A 13 -28.60 -60.17 32.69
N ALA A 14 -28.84 -59.35 31.71
CA ALA A 14 -29.91 -59.52 30.72
C ALA A 14 -29.40 -59.12 29.34
N ALA A 15 -29.14 -60.11 28.51
CA ALA A 15 -28.91 -60.02 27.10
C ALA A 15 -30.20 -59.65 26.34
N LEU A 16 -30.21 -58.64 25.54
CA LEU A 16 -31.22 -58.48 24.48
C LEU A 16 -30.48 -58.15 23.17
N ALA A 17 -30.42 -59.15 22.30
CA ALA A 17 -30.03 -59.02 20.92
C ALA A 17 -31.21 -58.44 20.09
N MET A 18 -31.01 -57.34 19.33
CA MET A 18 -31.91 -57.01 18.23
C MET A 18 -31.17 -56.30 17.08
N ALA A 19 -31.15 -57.02 16.00
CA ALA A 19 -31.30 -56.64 14.59
C ALA A 19 -30.43 -55.48 14.03
N VAL A 20 -29.43 -55.90 13.25
CA VAL A 20 -28.81 -55.16 12.19
C VAL A 20 -29.85 -54.94 11.06
N ALA A 21 -30.28 -53.74 10.87
CA ALA A 21 -30.91 -53.32 9.62
C ALA A 21 -29.90 -52.49 8.82
N ALA A 22 -29.26 -53.09 7.82
CA ALA A 22 -28.46 -52.44 6.81
C ALA A 22 -29.40 -51.65 5.91
N CYS A 23 -29.37 -50.31 6.03
CA CYS A 23 -29.83 -49.41 4.96
C CYS A 23 -28.61 -48.90 4.21
N SER A 24 -28.31 -49.54 3.10
CA SER A 24 -27.45 -48.99 2.05
C SER A 24 -28.17 -47.83 1.41
N GLY A 25 -27.88 -46.59 1.92
CA GLY A 25 -28.19 -45.37 1.19
C GLY A 25 -27.05 -45.03 0.23
N PRO A 26 -27.31 -44.40 -0.94
CA PRO A 26 -26.28 -44.09 -1.89
C PRO A 26 -25.29 -43.13 -1.26
N ALA A 27 -24.00 -43.36 -1.53
CA ALA A 27 -22.93 -42.48 -1.18
C ALA A 27 -23.20 -41.07 -1.81
N GLY A 28 -23.72 -40.19 -0.96
CA GLY A 28 -23.76 -38.78 -1.30
C GLY A 28 -22.32 -38.31 -1.42
N SER A 29 -21.96 -37.92 -2.65
CA SER A 29 -20.77 -37.18 -2.91
C SER A 29 -20.75 -36.00 -1.93
N SER A 30 -19.88 -36.02 -0.94
CA SER A 30 -19.50 -34.84 -0.21
C SER A 30 -18.83 -33.93 -1.24
N SER A 31 -19.61 -33.05 -1.85
CA SER A 31 -19.06 -31.86 -2.47
C SER A 31 -18.25 -31.17 -1.38
N SER A 32 -16.95 -31.24 -1.48
CA SER A 32 -16.06 -30.32 -0.79
C SER A 32 -16.48 -28.92 -1.20
N GLY A 33 -17.41 -28.36 -0.43
CA GLY A 33 -17.80 -26.97 -0.54
C GLY A 33 -16.55 -26.13 -0.35
N THR A 34 -16.23 -25.37 -1.35
CA THR A 34 -15.30 -24.25 -1.34
C THR A 34 -15.50 -23.50 -0.03
N GLY A 35 -14.50 -23.58 0.86
CA GLY A 35 -14.56 -22.95 2.15
C GLY A 35 -14.53 -21.43 2.00
N GLY A 36 -15.71 -20.83 2.00
CA GLY A 36 -15.83 -19.42 2.30
C GLY A 36 -15.18 -19.17 3.66
N THR A 37 -14.35 -18.16 3.78
CA THR A 37 -13.68 -17.83 5.05
C THR A 37 -14.73 -17.61 6.13
N THR A 38 -14.59 -18.35 7.22
CA THR A 38 -15.51 -18.23 8.37
C THR A 38 -15.20 -16.99 9.20
N ASN A 39 -14.01 -16.40 9.05
CA ASN A 39 -13.58 -15.23 9.80
C ASN A 39 -13.55 -13.98 8.90
N LYS A 40 -14.52 -13.10 9.10
CA LYS A 40 -14.64 -11.82 8.40
C LYS A 40 -13.75 -10.75 9.06
N LEU A 41 -12.44 -11.01 9.09
CA LEU A 41 -11.42 -10.05 9.55
C LEU A 41 -10.50 -9.70 8.38
N LEU A 42 -10.44 -8.41 8.05
CA LEU A 42 -9.42 -7.82 7.19
C LEU A 42 -8.31 -7.26 8.08
N GLY A 43 -7.10 -7.78 7.94
CA GLY A 43 -5.90 -7.17 8.51
C GLY A 43 -5.23 -6.27 7.48
N ILE A 44 -4.96 -5.02 7.82
CA ILE A 44 -4.21 -4.09 6.97
C ILE A 44 -2.87 -3.78 7.64
N VAL A 45 -1.76 -3.99 6.92
CA VAL A 45 -0.41 -3.67 7.37
C VAL A 45 0.13 -2.58 6.46
N SER A 46 0.29 -1.37 7.00
CA SER A 46 0.77 -0.22 6.25
C SER A 46 2.19 0.16 6.65
N ILE A 47 2.99 0.56 5.68
CA ILE A 47 4.33 1.09 5.93
C ILE A 47 4.28 2.38 6.75
N THR A 48 3.27 3.21 6.52
CA THR A 48 2.87 4.36 7.34
C THR A 48 1.40 4.67 7.09
N ALA A 49 0.56 4.56 8.12
CA ALA A 49 -0.89 4.70 7.97
C ALA A 49 -1.35 6.16 7.81
N ASN A 50 -0.50 7.10 8.19
CA ASN A 50 -0.83 8.54 8.21
C ASN A 50 -0.39 9.28 6.94
N GLU A 51 0.35 8.63 6.03
CA GLU A 51 0.64 9.19 4.73
C GLU A 51 -0.66 9.26 3.91
N ALA A 52 -0.83 10.32 3.12
CA ALA A 52 -2.12 10.65 2.52
C ALA A 52 -2.67 9.56 1.58
N GLY A 53 -1.83 8.98 0.72
CA GLY A 53 -2.22 7.91 -0.20
C GLY A 53 -2.60 6.63 0.55
N ASN A 54 -1.76 6.22 1.52
CA ASN A 54 -2.04 5.07 2.37
C ASN A 54 -3.34 5.24 3.17
N ALA A 55 -3.57 6.43 3.72
CA ALA A 55 -4.80 6.73 4.47
C ALA A 55 -6.05 6.61 3.58
N LEU A 56 -5.98 7.04 2.33
CA LEU A 56 -7.08 6.89 1.36
C LEU A 56 -7.31 5.42 1.00
N ALA A 57 -6.27 4.65 0.73
CA ALA A 57 -6.39 3.22 0.44
C ALA A 57 -6.98 2.45 1.65
N ILE A 58 -6.51 2.75 2.86
CA ILE A 58 -7.06 2.18 4.11
C ILE A 58 -8.54 2.54 4.25
N LYS A 59 -8.91 3.80 4.00
CA LYS A 59 -10.30 4.25 4.08
C LYS A 59 -11.20 3.49 3.11
N GLY A 60 -10.83 3.43 1.83
CA GLY A 60 -11.62 2.75 0.80
C GLY A 60 -11.78 1.25 1.09
N ALA A 61 -10.70 0.58 1.50
CA ALA A 61 -10.73 -0.82 1.91
C ALA A 61 -11.61 -1.04 3.14
N THR A 62 -11.51 -0.15 4.15
CA THR A 62 -12.30 -0.24 5.38
C THR A 62 -13.79 -0.07 5.10
N GLU A 63 -14.18 0.96 4.36
CA GLU A 63 -15.59 1.21 4.02
C GLU A 63 -16.21 0.05 3.24
N ALA A 64 -15.47 -0.53 2.29
CA ALA A 64 -15.91 -1.70 1.53
C ALA A 64 -16.05 -2.95 2.42
N ALA A 65 -15.08 -3.19 3.29
CA ALA A 65 -15.08 -4.32 4.21
C ALA A 65 -16.22 -4.23 5.23
N GLU A 66 -16.41 -3.08 5.88
CA GLU A 66 -17.48 -2.86 6.86
C GLU A 66 -18.87 -3.00 6.23
N LYS A 67 -19.05 -2.45 5.02
CA LYS A 67 -20.29 -2.62 4.25
C LYS A 67 -20.61 -4.10 3.97
N ALA A 68 -19.58 -4.94 3.79
CA ALA A 68 -19.73 -6.40 3.61
C ALA A 68 -19.82 -7.17 4.95
N GLY A 69 -19.85 -6.47 6.09
CA GLY A 69 -19.94 -7.03 7.43
C GLY A 69 -18.62 -7.63 7.93
N TRP A 70 -17.47 -7.11 7.44
CA TRP A 70 -16.14 -7.48 7.93
C TRP A 70 -15.68 -6.53 9.03
N LYS A 71 -14.81 -7.03 9.90
CA LYS A 71 -14.05 -6.21 10.84
C LYS A 71 -12.72 -5.85 10.20
N VAL A 72 -12.20 -4.67 10.52
CA VAL A 72 -10.91 -4.21 10.02
C VAL A 72 -9.98 -3.90 11.20
N GLU A 73 -8.76 -4.37 11.11
CA GLU A 73 -7.67 -4.02 12.02
C GLU A 73 -6.50 -3.49 11.19
N VAL A 74 -6.01 -2.31 11.55
CA VAL A 74 -4.88 -1.65 10.87
C VAL A 74 -3.66 -1.66 11.78
N VAL A 75 -2.50 -2.01 11.22
CA VAL A 75 -1.19 -1.90 11.87
C VAL A 75 -0.35 -0.92 11.07
N ASP A 76 0.04 0.17 11.73
CA ASP A 76 1.06 1.11 11.24
C ASP A 76 2.44 0.58 11.63
N ALA A 77 3.20 0.13 10.64
CA ALA A 77 4.53 -0.44 10.87
C ALA A 77 5.64 0.61 10.90
N GLN A 78 5.36 1.88 10.59
CA GLN A 78 6.28 3.01 10.65
C GLN A 78 7.63 2.73 9.95
N GLY A 79 7.58 2.19 8.75
CA GLY A 79 8.75 1.83 7.95
C GLY A 79 9.48 0.56 8.39
N ASN A 80 9.01 -0.12 9.43
CA ASN A 80 9.71 -1.27 10.01
C ASN A 80 9.18 -2.61 9.47
N ALA A 81 9.97 -3.29 8.64
CA ALA A 81 9.61 -4.57 8.04
C ALA A 81 9.44 -5.70 9.07
N ASP A 82 10.18 -5.69 10.19
CA ASP A 82 10.02 -6.70 11.24
C ASP A 82 8.65 -6.56 11.93
N THR A 83 8.22 -5.31 12.18
CA THR A 83 6.89 -5.01 12.71
C THR A 83 5.82 -5.48 11.72
N ALA A 84 5.98 -5.23 10.43
CA ALA A 84 5.07 -5.69 9.39
C ALA A 84 4.99 -7.24 9.36
N ASN A 85 6.12 -7.93 9.34
CA ASN A 85 6.16 -9.40 9.39
C ASN A 85 5.50 -9.96 10.67
N ALA A 86 5.68 -9.29 11.82
CA ALA A 86 5.01 -9.68 13.06
C ALA A 86 3.49 -9.49 12.98
N ALA A 87 3.02 -8.41 12.35
CA ALA A 87 1.61 -8.15 12.12
C ALA A 87 0.97 -9.22 11.23
N PHE A 88 1.61 -9.61 10.14
CA PHE A 88 1.15 -10.70 9.27
C PHE A 88 0.99 -12.01 10.05
N ARG A 89 2.01 -12.41 10.85
CA ARG A 89 1.93 -13.60 11.71
C ARG A 89 0.79 -13.50 12.73
N ASN A 90 0.56 -12.31 13.28
CA ASN A 90 -0.53 -12.08 14.21
C ASN A 90 -1.91 -12.26 13.54
N PHE A 91 -2.10 -11.69 12.34
CA PHE A 91 -3.31 -11.90 11.55
C PHE A 91 -3.48 -13.36 11.12
N ALA A 92 -2.39 -14.06 10.80
CA ALA A 92 -2.43 -15.50 10.52
C ALA A 92 -2.90 -16.29 11.74
N ASN A 93 -2.40 -15.99 12.94
CA ASN A 93 -2.82 -16.62 14.19
C ASN A 93 -4.30 -16.31 14.53
N LYS A 94 -4.78 -15.11 14.23
CA LYS A 94 -6.19 -14.72 14.36
C LYS A 94 -7.08 -15.35 13.29
N LYS A 95 -6.51 -16.08 12.33
CA LYS A 95 -7.20 -16.65 11.17
C LYS A 95 -7.97 -15.57 10.40
N ALA A 96 -7.34 -14.42 10.12
CA ALA A 96 -7.94 -13.38 9.33
C ALA A 96 -8.45 -13.93 7.99
N GLY A 97 -9.52 -13.37 7.47
CA GLY A 97 -10.07 -13.78 6.19
C GLY A 97 -9.26 -13.32 5.00
N MET A 98 -8.57 -12.18 5.15
CA MET A 98 -7.61 -11.63 4.18
C MET A 98 -6.64 -10.68 4.88
N ILE A 99 -5.49 -10.43 4.26
CA ILE A 99 -4.50 -9.47 4.74
C ILE A 99 -4.12 -8.55 3.58
N PHE A 100 -4.04 -7.25 3.85
CA PHE A 100 -3.54 -6.27 2.91
C PHE A 100 -2.16 -5.78 3.35
N ASP A 101 -1.25 -5.78 2.39
CA ASP A 101 0.03 -5.09 2.45
C ASP A 101 -0.11 -3.73 1.78
N LEU A 102 0.34 -2.67 2.44
CA LEU A 102 0.46 -1.35 1.85
C LEU A 102 1.94 -0.95 1.82
N VAL A 103 2.50 -0.96 0.60
CA VAL A 103 3.79 -0.37 0.20
C VAL A 103 5.04 -1.20 0.50
N PHE A 104 5.02 -2.13 1.46
CA PHE A 104 6.21 -2.95 1.69
C PHE A 104 6.56 -3.82 0.48
N PRO A 105 7.84 -3.86 0.03
CA PRO A 105 8.24 -4.82 -0.98
C PRO A 105 7.97 -6.26 -0.51
N ALA A 106 7.38 -7.10 -1.37
CA ALA A 106 7.12 -8.50 -1.05
C ALA A 106 8.38 -9.24 -0.56
N SER A 107 9.57 -8.84 -1.05
CA SER A 107 10.86 -9.36 -0.62
C SER A 107 11.17 -9.08 0.86
N SER A 108 10.65 -8.01 1.43
CA SER A 108 10.82 -7.67 2.84
C SER A 108 9.82 -8.36 3.77
N LEU A 109 8.74 -8.91 3.21
CA LEU A 109 7.63 -9.56 3.94
C LEU A 109 7.70 -11.10 3.94
N GLY A 110 8.84 -11.69 3.58
CA GLY A 110 8.95 -13.14 3.36
C GLY A 110 8.41 -14.02 4.50
N ALA A 111 8.70 -13.67 5.76
CA ALA A 111 8.19 -14.45 6.91
C ALA A 111 6.69 -14.24 7.14
N GLY A 112 6.17 -13.03 6.90
CA GLY A 112 4.75 -12.72 7.00
C GLY A 112 3.93 -13.38 5.91
N LEU A 113 4.38 -13.30 4.66
CA LEU A 113 3.74 -13.93 3.51
C LEU A 113 3.71 -15.46 3.66
N ALA A 114 4.82 -16.06 4.13
CA ALA A 114 4.86 -17.50 4.41
C ALA A 114 3.84 -17.91 5.48
N ALA A 115 3.66 -17.11 6.54
CA ALA A 115 2.66 -17.36 7.57
C ALA A 115 1.23 -17.25 7.04
N ALA A 116 0.93 -16.22 6.24
CA ALA A 116 -0.38 -16.06 5.60
C ALA A 116 -0.69 -17.25 4.66
N LYS A 117 0.28 -17.60 3.80
CA LYS A 117 0.18 -18.74 2.88
C LYS A 117 -0.08 -20.06 3.61
N SER A 118 0.68 -20.32 4.70
CA SER A 118 0.50 -21.53 5.51
C SER A 118 -0.88 -21.60 6.19
N ALA A 119 -1.46 -20.44 6.50
CA ALA A 119 -2.80 -20.33 7.07
C ALA A 119 -3.91 -20.31 6.00
N GLY A 120 -3.57 -20.34 4.70
CA GLY A 120 -4.54 -20.26 3.60
C GLY A 120 -5.20 -18.88 3.47
N ILE A 121 -4.55 -17.82 3.93
CA ILE A 121 -5.08 -16.46 3.93
C ILE A 121 -4.58 -15.74 2.67
N PRO A 122 -5.48 -15.26 1.80
CA PRO A 122 -5.11 -14.48 0.64
C PRO A 122 -4.53 -13.12 1.06
N VAL A 123 -3.51 -12.67 0.34
CA VAL A 123 -2.88 -11.37 0.54
C VAL A 123 -3.09 -10.53 -0.72
N ALA A 124 -3.52 -9.28 -0.54
CA ALA A 124 -3.49 -8.27 -1.59
C ALA A 124 -2.44 -7.20 -1.25
N SER A 125 -1.85 -6.59 -2.27
CA SER A 125 -0.82 -5.57 -2.09
C SER A 125 -1.18 -4.30 -2.85
N TRP A 126 -1.12 -3.18 -2.16
CA TRP A 126 -1.19 -1.84 -2.73
C TRP A 126 0.21 -1.23 -2.69
N GLY A 127 0.79 -0.99 -3.87
CA GLY A 127 2.11 -0.40 -3.97
C GLY A 127 3.29 -1.25 -3.48
N GLY A 128 3.06 -2.48 -2.98
CA GLY A 128 4.13 -3.41 -2.59
C GLY A 128 4.56 -4.37 -3.71
N GLY A 129 3.79 -4.36 -4.80
CA GLY A 129 4.04 -5.19 -5.98
C GLY A 129 3.58 -6.65 -5.85
N PRO A 130 3.75 -7.43 -6.90
CA PRO A 130 3.40 -8.86 -6.91
C PRO A 130 4.41 -9.68 -6.09
N GLY A 131 3.94 -10.82 -5.58
CA GLY A 131 4.78 -11.74 -4.80
C GLY A 131 4.13 -13.11 -4.59
N ASP A 132 4.88 -14.07 -4.07
CA ASP A 132 4.33 -15.40 -3.75
C ASP A 132 3.27 -15.29 -2.66
N GLY A 133 2.08 -15.79 -2.93
CA GLY A 133 0.92 -15.71 -2.04
C GLY A 133 0.12 -14.40 -2.15
N ILE A 134 0.53 -13.46 -3.00
CA ILE A 134 -0.23 -12.24 -3.29
C ILE A 134 -1.21 -12.56 -4.42
N VAL A 135 -2.51 -12.45 -4.13
CA VAL A 135 -3.59 -12.79 -5.09
C VAL A 135 -3.93 -11.63 -6.04
N MET A 136 -3.65 -10.39 -5.62
CA MET A 136 -3.71 -9.22 -6.48
C MET A 136 -2.75 -8.16 -5.98
N SER A 137 -2.21 -7.39 -6.90
CA SER A 137 -1.48 -6.16 -6.58
C SER A 137 -2.00 -5.02 -7.45
N THR A 138 -2.09 -3.85 -6.86
CA THR A 138 -2.45 -2.60 -7.51
C THR A 138 -1.58 -1.49 -6.94
N GLY A 139 -1.76 -0.31 -7.44
CA GLY A 139 -1.00 0.87 -7.02
C GLY A 139 -0.08 1.31 -8.14
N ASP A 140 0.50 2.34 -7.94
CA ASP A 140 1.02 3.39 -8.75
C ASP A 140 2.55 3.31 -8.87
N GLY A 141 3.02 2.21 -9.36
CA GLY A 141 4.43 1.97 -9.62
C GLY A 141 5.07 2.96 -10.61
N GLY A 142 6.07 2.51 -11.33
CA GLY A 142 6.86 3.35 -12.23
C GLY A 142 6.07 4.15 -13.26
N PRO A 143 5.11 3.58 -14.00
CA PRO A 143 4.34 4.30 -15.02
C PRO A 143 3.62 5.54 -14.49
N PHE A 144 3.16 5.50 -13.25
CA PHE A 144 2.48 6.59 -12.58
C PHE A 144 3.37 7.83 -12.39
N ALA A 145 4.62 7.65 -11.99
CA ALA A 145 5.58 8.75 -11.80
C ALA A 145 6.17 9.30 -13.11
N THR A 146 6.03 8.58 -14.22
CA THR A 146 6.58 8.99 -15.52
C THR A 146 6.02 10.35 -15.95
N THR A 147 4.71 10.56 -15.76
CA THR A 147 4.02 11.81 -16.16
C THR A 147 4.60 13.06 -15.50
N THR A 148 4.85 13.03 -14.19
CA THR A 148 5.47 14.18 -13.49
C THR A 148 6.94 14.36 -13.85
N THR A 149 7.67 13.27 -14.11
CA THR A 149 9.07 13.33 -14.48
C THR A 149 9.26 13.85 -15.91
N GLU A 150 8.39 13.47 -16.83
CA GLU A 150 8.36 14.04 -18.19
C GLU A 150 8.02 15.53 -18.16
N ALA A 151 7.06 15.94 -17.32
CA ALA A 151 6.75 17.35 -17.10
C ALA A 151 7.97 18.09 -16.54
N LEU A 152 8.68 17.53 -15.56
CA LEU A 152 9.93 18.10 -15.03
C LEU A 152 10.97 18.29 -16.13
N ALA A 153 11.27 17.25 -16.90
CA ALA A 153 12.28 17.32 -17.96
C ALA A 153 11.92 18.36 -19.02
N LYS A 154 10.64 18.43 -19.42
CA LYS A 154 10.11 19.44 -20.36
C LYS A 154 10.25 20.85 -19.80
N ASP A 155 9.82 21.09 -18.57
CA ASP A 155 9.82 22.40 -17.92
C ASP A 155 11.24 22.92 -17.66
N MET A 156 12.20 22.01 -17.51
CA MET A 156 13.63 22.34 -17.40
C MET A 156 14.32 22.50 -18.77
N GLY A 157 13.64 22.17 -19.88
CA GLY A 157 14.25 22.18 -21.21
C GLY A 157 15.40 21.19 -21.34
N GLY A 158 15.31 20.06 -20.65
CA GLY A 158 16.27 18.96 -20.68
C GLY A 158 17.63 19.25 -20.03
N LYS A 159 17.76 20.30 -19.22
CA LYS A 159 19.04 20.69 -18.56
C LYS A 159 18.81 21.41 -17.24
N GLY A 160 19.75 21.24 -16.30
CA GLY A 160 19.74 21.88 -14.98
C GLY A 160 20.06 20.89 -13.87
N ASP A 161 19.80 21.29 -12.64
CA ASP A 161 20.10 20.48 -11.45
C ASP A 161 18.81 20.09 -10.73
N VAL A 162 18.70 18.81 -10.34
CA VAL A 162 17.54 18.22 -9.65
C VAL A 162 17.96 17.61 -8.32
N LEU A 163 17.26 17.96 -7.26
CA LEU A 163 17.27 17.19 -6.01
C LEU A 163 16.14 16.15 -6.08
N ALA A 164 16.47 14.86 -6.06
CA ALA A 164 15.51 13.76 -5.99
C ALA A 164 15.44 13.21 -4.57
N LEU A 165 14.23 13.25 -3.99
CA LEU A 165 13.92 12.73 -2.66
C LEU A 165 13.33 11.34 -2.81
N THR A 166 14.09 10.31 -2.39
CA THR A 166 13.80 8.89 -2.63
C THR A 166 13.55 8.13 -1.33
N TYR A 167 13.06 6.89 -1.44
CA TYR A 167 12.88 6.00 -0.30
C TYR A 167 12.90 4.54 -0.77
N HIS A 168 13.85 3.73 -0.26
CA HIS A 168 14.03 2.35 -0.71
C HIS A 168 13.36 1.31 0.20
N GLY A 169 12.76 1.72 1.32
CA GLY A 169 11.96 0.82 2.16
C GLY A 169 10.58 0.50 1.61
N GLY A 170 10.11 1.21 0.57
CA GLY A 170 8.80 1.05 -0.07
C GLY A 170 8.90 0.78 -1.56
N GLN A 171 8.18 -0.23 -2.05
CA GLN A 171 8.26 -0.66 -3.45
C GLN A 171 7.85 0.43 -4.43
N VAL A 172 6.78 1.18 -4.13
CA VAL A 172 6.33 2.29 -4.99
C VAL A 172 7.44 3.29 -5.30
N CYS A 173 8.23 3.67 -4.28
CA CYS A 173 9.32 4.62 -4.48
C CYS A 173 10.48 4.02 -5.27
N ILE A 174 10.78 2.73 -5.10
CA ILE A 174 11.77 2.02 -5.91
C ILE A 174 11.35 2.06 -7.39
N ASP A 175 10.10 1.72 -7.68
CA ASP A 175 9.57 1.67 -9.05
C ASP A 175 9.45 3.08 -9.67
N ARG A 176 9.03 4.08 -8.88
CA ARG A 176 8.94 5.48 -9.30
C ARG A 176 10.31 6.08 -9.57
N GLU A 177 11.32 5.75 -8.74
CA GLU A 177 12.70 6.16 -8.96
C GLU A 177 13.27 5.53 -10.24
N ALA A 178 13.00 4.24 -10.48
CA ALA A 178 13.42 3.58 -11.71
C ALA A 178 12.79 4.23 -12.97
N ALA A 179 11.53 4.67 -12.89
CA ALA A 179 10.88 5.40 -13.97
C ALA A 179 11.46 6.82 -14.15
N PHE A 180 11.75 7.50 -13.03
CA PHE A 180 12.44 8.78 -13.03
C PHE A 180 13.80 8.66 -13.73
N ASP A 181 14.63 7.69 -13.37
CA ASP A 181 15.95 7.49 -13.95
C ASP A 181 15.89 7.27 -15.47
N LYS A 182 14.91 6.50 -15.98
CA LYS A 182 14.69 6.30 -17.41
C LYS A 182 14.42 7.60 -18.17
N VAL A 183 13.64 8.52 -17.58
CA VAL A 183 13.38 9.83 -18.20
C VAL A 183 14.64 10.71 -18.14
N ILE A 184 15.37 10.67 -17.04
CA ILE A 184 16.61 11.43 -16.88
C ILE A 184 17.71 10.96 -17.85
N GLU A 185 17.84 9.65 -18.08
CA GLU A 185 18.77 9.09 -19.08
C GLU A 185 18.54 9.64 -20.48
N GLN A 186 17.29 9.97 -20.82
CA GLN A 186 16.93 10.61 -22.08
C GLN A 186 17.21 12.13 -22.10
N ASN A 187 17.56 12.72 -20.95
CA ASN A 187 17.82 14.14 -20.75
C ASN A 187 19.19 14.37 -20.09
N PRO A 188 20.31 14.03 -20.73
CA PRO A 188 21.65 14.01 -20.12
C PRO A 188 22.17 15.38 -19.67
N GLY A 189 21.48 16.47 -20.01
CA GLY A 189 21.76 17.80 -19.48
C GLY A 189 21.21 18.05 -18.08
N ILE A 190 20.38 17.15 -17.55
CA ILE A 190 19.87 17.20 -16.17
C ILE A 190 20.82 16.44 -15.27
N LYS A 191 21.33 17.11 -14.22
CA LYS A 191 22.15 16.48 -13.18
C LYS A 191 21.30 16.23 -11.96
N VAL A 192 21.40 15.02 -11.38
CA VAL A 192 20.59 14.62 -10.24
C VAL A 192 21.44 14.40 -9.00
N THR A 193 21.00 14.97 -7.89
CA THR A 193 21.45 14.63 -6.54
C THR A 193 20.33 13.88 -5.84
N LYS A 194 20.56 12.62 -5.48
CA LYS A 194 19.56 11.79 -4.76
C LYS A 194 19.80 11.87 -3.26
N GLN A 195 18.72 11.94 -2.49
CA GLN A 195 18.71 11.89 -1.04
C GLN A 195 17.57 10.99 -0.57
N GLU A 196 17.89 10.03 0.29
CA GLU A 196 16.91 9.11 0.86
C GLU A 196 16.29 9.69 2.12
N VAL A 197 14.97 9.85 2.15
CA VAL A 197 14.22 10.30 3.33
C VAL A 197 13.92 9.11 4.24
N ARG A 198 13.55 9.38 5.49
CA ARG A 198 13.22 8.35 6.49
C ARG A 198 11.72 8.30 6.75
N ILE A 199 11.23 7.13 7.09
CA ILE A 199 9.91 6.94 7.68
C ILE A 199 10.10 6.41 9.12
N PRO A 200 9.59 7.10 10.15
CA PRO A 200 9.02 8.45 10.12
C PRO A 200 10.08 9.55 9.91
N GLY A 201 9.66 10.73 9.43
CA GLY A 201 10.54 11.91 9.33
C GLY A 201 10.65 12.54 7.95
N PHE A 202 9.97 12.03 6.95
CA PHE A 202 10.07 12.41 5.54
C PHE A 202 9.85 13.92 5.27
N LEU A 203 8.91 14.57 5.96
CA LEU A 203 8.69 16.03 5.84
C LEU A 203 9.90 16.83 6.30
N GLN A 204 10.45 16.47 7.45
CA GLN A 204 11.63 17.16 8.00
C GLN A 204 12.87 16.89 7.15
N ASP A 205 13.04 15.65 6.68
CA ASP A 205 14.14 15.27 5.82
C ASP A 205 14.08 16.02 4.48
N GLY A 206 12.88 16.12 3.87
CA GLY A 206 12.67 16.92 2.65
C GLY A 206 13.07 18.38 2.84
N ALA A 207 12.67 19.01 3.94
CA ALA A 207 13.06 20.38 4.27
C ALA A 207 14.57 20.54 4.48
N ASN A 208 15.19 19.60 5.23
CA ASN A 208 16.62 19.64 5.55
C ASN A 208 17.48 19.43 4.29
N TYR A 209 17.13 18.44 3.45
CA TYR A 209 17.87 18.16 2.23
C TYR A 209 17.75 19.30 1.21
N ALA A 210 16.54 19.87 1.07
CA ALA A 210 16.35 21.05 0.23
C ALA A 210 17.21 22.23 0.73
N THR A 211 17.21 22.51 2.03
CA THR A 211 18.04 23.59 2.61
C THR A 211 19.52 23.38 2.35
N ALA A 212 20.02 22.17 2.58
CA ALA A 212 21.44 21.83 2.35
C ALA A 212 21.80 21.92 0.85
N TRP A 213 20.96 21.38 -0.03
CA TRP A 213 21.17 21.41 -1.47
C TRP A 213 21.19 22.85 -2.02
N LEU A 214 20.30 23.71 -1.56
CA LEU A 214 20.23 25.12 -1.94
C LEU A 214 21.46 25.93 -1.51
N GLY A 215 22.21 25.48 -0.50
CA GLY A 215 23.47 26.08 -0.09
C GLY A 215 24.54 26.07 -1.20
N SER A 216 24.51 25.08 -2.09
CA SER A 216 25.36 24.96 -3.29
C SER A 216 24.72 25.42 -4.59
N HIS A 217 23.44 25.77 -4.55
CA HIS A 217 22.64 26.22 -5.71
C HIS A 217 22.05 27.60 -5.42
N PRO A 218 22.85 28.68 -5.55
CA PRO A 218 22.37 30.04 -5.27
C PRO A 218 21.24 30.41 -6.23
N LYS A 219 20.49 31.48 -5.89
CA LYS A 219 19.41 31.97 -6.70
C LYS A 219 19.96 32.34 -8.10
N ASP A 220 19.18 32.04 -9.11
CA ASP A 220 19.51 32.30 -10.53
C ASP A 220 20.73 31.49 -11.05
N SER A 221 21.14 30.43 -10.39
CA SER A 221 22.24 29.54 -10.83
C SER A 221 21.87 28.61 -12.00
N GLY A 222 20.66 28.72 -12.53
CA GLY A 222 20.15 27.91 -13.65
C GLY A 222 18.77 27.33 -13.41
N ASN A 223 18.42 26.32 -14.18
CA ASN A 223 17.17 25.59 -13.95
C ASN A 223 17.33 24.65 -12.75
N LEU A 224 16.51 24.85 -11.73
CA LEU A 224 16.53 24.08 -10.50
C LEU A 224 15.18 23.41 -10.29
N ALA A 225 15.19 22.13 -9.89
CA ALA A 225 13.98 21.42 -9.52
C ALA A 225 14.20 20.48 -8.31
N ILE A 226 13.10 20.19 -7.62
CA ILE A 226 13.03 19.16 -6.57
C ILE A 226 11.94 18.19 -6.97
N TRP A 227 12.26 16.90 -6.99
CA TRP A 227 11.35 15.81 -7.23
C TRP A 227 11.26 14.90 -6.02
N GLY A 228 10.06 14.51 -5.62
CA GLY A 228 9.85 13.50 -4.57
C GLY A 228 9.13 12.29 -5.11
N CYS A 229 9.52 11.10 -4.69
CA CYS A 229 8.84 9.87 -5.08
C CYS A 229 7.41 9.75 -4.52
N TRP A 230 7.04 10.65 -3.60
CA TRP A 230 5.66 11.01 -3.24
C TRP A 230 5.61 12.47 -2.79
N ASP A 231 4.40 13.00 -2.55
CA ASP A 231 4.19 14.43 -2.30
C ASP A 231 4.86 14.96 -1.04
N ASP A 232 4.79 14.23 0.07
CA ASP A 232 5.15 14.77 1.38
C ASP A 232 6.61 15.22 1.51
N PRO A 233 7.64 14.48 1.04
CA PRO A 233 9.01 15.01 1.04
C PRO A 233 9.13 16.30 0.25
N THR A 234 8.42 16.40 -0.88
CA THR A 234 8.39 17.63 -1.70
C THR A 234 7.69 18.78 -0.96
N LEU A 235 6.60 18.50 -0.24
CA LEU A 235 5.91 19.50 0.61
C LEU A 235 6.84 19.99 1.73
N GLY A 236 7.64 19.09 2.30
CA GLY A 236 8.72 19.47 3.22
C GLY A 236 9.73 20.41 2.58
N ALA A 237 10.20 20.08 1.38
CA ALA A 237 11.11 20.94 0.61
C ALA A 237 10.48 22.29 0.27
N ILE A 238 9.20 22.35 -0.12
CA ILE A 238 8.47 23.60 -0.36
C ILE A 238 8.44 24.49 0.88
N SER A 239 8.31 23.90 2.07
CA SER A 239 8.38 24.65 3.33
C SER A 239 9.75 25.35 3.49
N ALA A 240 10.85 24.67 3.17
CA ALA A 240 12.18 25.26 3.16
C ALA A 240 12.34 26.35 2.09
N LEU A 241 11.83 26.13 0.88
CA LEU A 241 11.84 27.13 -0.20
C LEU A 241 11.11 28.42 0.24
N LYS A 242 9.94 28.29 0.87
CA LYS A 242 9.18 29.44 1.38
C LYS A 242 9.97 30.20 2.45
N GLN A 243 10.61 29.49 3.39
CA GLN A 243 11.43 30.12 4.45
C GLN A 243 12.67 30.86 3.89
N LEU A 244 13.26 30.34 2.83
CA LEU A 244 14.44 30.91 2.18
C LEU A 244 14.11 31.94 1.08
N GLY A 245 12.83 32.19 0.82
CA GLY A 245 12.40 33.12 -0.23
C GLY A 245 12.77 32.65 -1.64
N ARG A 246 12.90 31.34 -1.86
CA ARG A 246 13.28 30.73 -3.14
C ARG A 246 12.03 30.43 -3.96
N THR A 247 11.82 31.21 -5.02
CA THR A 247 10.71 31.06 -5.99
C THR A 247 11.19 30.60 -7.37
N ASP A 248 12.47 30.38 -7.51
CA ASP A 248 13.16 29.98 -8.74
C ASP A 248 13.30 28.45 -8.90
N VAL A 249 12.85 27.67 -7.91
CA VAL A 249 12.95 26.21 -7.89
C VAL A 249 11.59 25.59 -8.17
N LYS A 250 11.52 24.76 -9.22
CA LYS A 250 10.31 23.98 -9.53
C LYS A 250 10.19 22.76 -8.63
N THR A 251 8.97 22.34 -8.33
CA THR A 251 8.74 21.24 -7.39
C THR A 251 7.73 20.23 -7.95
N TYR A 252 8.06 18.97 -7.85
CA TYR A 252 7.29 17.86 -8.43
C TYR A 252 7.06 16.77 -7.38
N GLY A 253 5.81 16.38 -7.22
CA GLY A 253 5.38 15.30 -6.34
C GLY A 253 4.70 14.17 -7.11
N VAL A 254 4.30 13.14 -6.38
CA VAL A 254 3.55 11.98 -6.88
C VAL A 254 2.58 11.54 -5.78
N ALA A 255 1.37 11.17 -6.11
CA ALA A 255 0.22 10.69 -5.35
C ALA A 255 -0.99 11.65 -5.33
N GLY A 256 -0.80 12.95 -5.58
CA GLY A 256 -1.91 13.90 -5.67
C GLY A 256 -2.67 14.07 -4.36
N SER A 257 -1.96 14.15 -3.25
CA SER A 257 -2.55 14.42 -1.94
C SER A 257 -3.31 15.75 -1.95
N VAL A 258 -4.33 15.88 -1.12
CA VAL A 258 -5.11 17.15 -0.98
C VAL A 258 -4.19 18.35 -0.74
N THR A 259 -3.14 18.16 0.07
CA THR A 259 -2.16 19.22 0.35
C THR A 259 -1.33 19.57 -0.90
N ALA A 260 -0.93 18.57 -1.68
CA ALA A 260 -0.20 18.78 -2.93
C ALA A 260 -1.09 19.45 -4.00
N ILE A 261 -2.35 19.04 -4.13
CA ILE A 261 -3.32 19.68 -5.04
C ILE A 261 -3.50 21.17 -4.68
N LYS A 262 -3.68 21.49 -3.38
CA LYS A 262 -3.73 22.87 -2.89
C LYS A 262 -2.42 23.62 -3.17
N ALA A 263 -1.27 22.97 -3.07
CA ALA A 263 0.03 23.59 -3.38
C ALA A 263 0.23 23.82 -4.89
N VAL A 264 -0.35 23.00 -5.76
CA VAL A 264 -0.42 23.29 -7.20
C VAL A 264 -1.34 24.47 -7.47
N GLN A 265 -2.49 24.53 -6.80
CA GLN A 265 -3.46 25.60 -6.95
C GLN A 265 -2.89 26.97 -6.51
N ASP A 266 -2.12 27.01 -5.42
CA ASP A 266 -1.49 28.24 -4.93
C ASP A 266 -0.14 28.56 -5.63
N GLY A 267 0.32 27.67 -6.52
CA GLY A 267 1.57 27.82 -7.30
C GLY A 267 2.84 27.49 -6.52
N SER A 268 2.76 26.96 -5.30
CA SER A 268 3.92 26.55 -4.52
C SER A 268 4.47 25.17 -4.92
N MET A 269 3.65 24.33 -5.58
CA MET A 269 4.06 23.09 -6.25
C MET A 269 3.84 23.23 -7.76
N THR A 270 4.80 22.76 -8.55
CA THR A 270 4.70 22.84 -10.03
C THR A 270 3.75 21.79 -10.58
N ALA A 271 3.88 20.55 -10.12
CA ALA A 271 3.00 19.46 -10.52
C ALA A 271 3.03 18.30 -9.54
N THR A 272 1.94 17.53 -9.54
CA THR A 272 1.84 16.20 -8.93
C THR A 272 1.04 15.27 -9.84
N THR A 273 1.10 13.95 -9.62
CA THR A 273 0.23 12.98 -10.29
C THR A 273 -0.76 12.43 -9.28
N TYR A 274 -2.06 12.51 -9.58
CA TYR A 274 -3.14 12.03 -8.72
C TYR A 274 -3.47 10.57 -8.98
N GLU A 275 -3.76 9.84 -7.92
CA GLU A 275 -4.38 8.53 -7.89
C GLU A 275 -5.60 8.52 -6.96
N ASP A 276 -6.61 7.71 -7.28
CA ASP A 276 -7.76 7.50 -6.39
C ASP A 276 -7.51 6.32 -5.44
N GLY A 277 -6.69 6.55 -4.43
CA GLY A 277 -6.35 5.53 -3.44
C GLY A 277 -7.58 4.93 -2.74
N ALA A 278 -8.67 5.69 -2.58
CA ALA A 278 -9.89 5.17 -1.97
C ALA A 278 -10.62 4.18 -2.89
N ALA A 279 -10.70 4.48 -4.19
CA ALA A 279 -11.24 3.55 -5.17
C ALA A 279 -10.38 2.29 -5.28
N GLU A 280 -9.06 2.42 -5.20
CA GLU A 280 -8.13 1.30 -5.23
C GLU A 280 -8.25 0.41 -3.99
N GLY A 281 -8.31 1.00 -2.79
CA GLY A 281 -8.51 0.24 -1.55
C GLY A 281 -9.82 -0.55 -1.55
N LYS A 282 -10.90 0.05 -2.10
CA LYS A 282 -12.17 -0.65 -2.32
C LYS A 282 -11.99 -1.79 -3.32
N ALA A 283 -11.36 -1.55 -4.47
CA ALA A 283 -11.15 -2.57 -5.50
C ALA A 283 -10.29 -3.73 -4.98
N MET A 284 -9.29 -3.47 -4.14
CA MET A 284 -8.52 -4.52 -3.47
C MET A 284 -9.41 -5.46 -2.66
N PHE A 285 -10.33 -4.90 -1.87
CA PHE A 285 -11.25 -5.71 -1.06
C PHE A 285 -12.16 -6.56 -1.95
N GLU A 286 -12.80 -5.96 -2.94
CA GLU A 286 -13.72 -6.64 -3.86
C GLU A 286 -13.01 -7.72 -4.68
N THR A 287 -11.83 -7.43 -5.24
CA THR A 287 -11.04 -8.41 -6.01
C THR A 287 -10.51 -9.55 -5.13
N THR A 288 -10.15 -9.27 -3.87
CA THR A 288 -9.72 -10.32 -2.94
C THR A 288 -10.88 -11.25 -2.56
N LEU A 289 -12.11 -10.74 -2.45
CA LEU A 289 -13.29 -11.59 -2.29
C LEU A 289 -13.51 -12.50 -3.51
N GLU A 290 -13.36 -11.96 -4.73
CA GLU A 290 -13.41 -12.79 -5.95
C GLU A 290 -12.36 -13.90 -5.94
N ALA A 291 -11.14 -13.59 -5.45
CA ALA A 291 -10.07 -14.58 -5.33
C ALA A 291 -10.41 -15.70 -4.32
N ILE A 292 -11.05 -15.34 -3.19
CA ILE A 292 -11.53 -16.29 -2.21
C ILE A 292 -12.59 -17.21 -2.80
N ASP A 293 -13.56 -16.64 -3.51
CA ASP A 293 -14.66 -17.39 -4.13
C ASP A 293 -14.17 -18.31 -5.26
N ALA A 294 -13.20 -17.86 -6.05
CA ALA A 294 -12.59 -18.64 -7.12
C ALA A 294 -11.65 -19.76 -6.62
N GLY A 295 -11.10 -19.61 -5.43
CA GLY A 295 -10.21 -20.59 -4.81
C GLY A 295 -9.03 -20.97 -5.71
N SER A 296 -8.82 -22.25 -5.95
CA SER A 296 -7.69 -22.75 -6.75
C SER A 296 -7.74 -22.38 -8.25
N SER A 297 -8.85 -21.86 -8.75
CA SER A 297 -8.98 -21.40 -10.12
C SER A 297 -8.51 -19.95 -10.31
N TRP A 298 -8.17 -19.24 -9.22
CA TRP A 298 -7.71 -17.87 -9.27
C TRP A 298 -6.28 -17.76 -9.83
N SER A 299 -6.07 -16.80 -10.71
CA SER A 299 -4.75 -16.37 -11.16
C SER A 299 -4.48 -14.98 -10.58
N ALA A 300 -3.30 -14.78 -10.00
CA ALA A 300 -2.91 -13.48 -9.46
C ALA A 300 -3.02 -12.38 -10.53
N LYS A 301 -3.56 -11.22 -10.12
CA LYS A 301 -3.76 -10.05 -11.01
C LYS A 301 -2.81 -8.93 -10.61
N VAL A 302 -2.30 -8.23 -11.60
CA VAL A 302 -1.66 -6.91 -11.44
C VAL A 302 -2.58 -5.91 -12.11
N VAL A 303 -2.98 -4.87 -11.38
CA VAL A 303 -3.87 -3.82 -11.87
C VAL A 303 -3.08 -2.53 -11.92
N ASP A 304 -2.79 -2.05 -13.11
CA ASP A 304 -2.16 -0.75 -13.32
C ASP A 304 -3.22 0.36 -13.23
N VAL A 305 -2.90 1.42 -12.51
CA VAL A 305 -3.77 2.59 -12.38
C VAL A 305 -3.10 3.77 -13.10
N PRO A 306 -3.79 4.38 -14.07
CA PRO A 306 -3.26 5.55 -14.76
C PRO A 306 -3.27 6.77 -13.85
N GLY A 307 -2.13 7.44 -13.74
CA GLY A 307 -2.03 8.71 -13.02
C GLY A 307 -2.60 9.88 -13.82
N ILE A 308 -3.21 10.83 -13.12
CA ILE A 308 -3.70 12.08 -13.70
C ILE A 308 -2.71 13.19 -13.32
N LEU A 309 -2.02 13.76 -14.32
CA LEU A 309 -1.13 14.88 -14.07
C LEU A 309 -1.91 16.13 -13.68
N ILE A 310 -1.57 16.69 -12.52
CA ILE A 310 -2.10 17.94 -12.01
C ILE A 310 -0.98 18.99 -12.02
N ASN A 311 -1.18 20.04 -12.82
CA ASN A 311 -0.32 21.21 -12.88
C ASN A 311 -1.21 22.44 -13.11
N LYS A 312 -0.61 23.62 -13.29
CA LYS A 312 -1.36 24.86 -13.52
C LYS A 312 -2.30 24.83 -14.74
N ASP A 313 -2.01 23.99 -15.74
CA ASP A 313 -2.79 23.94 -16.98
C ASP A 313 -3.95 22.92 -16.89
N THR A 314 -3.89 21.97 -15.95
CA THR A 314 -4.89 20.88 -15.81
C THR A 314 -5.73 20.97 -14.54
N ILE A 315 -5.32 21.76 -13.54
CA ILE A 315 -5.95 21.76 -12.21
C ILE A 315 -7.41 22.18 -12.23
N ASP A 316 -7.80 23.18 -13.03
CA ASP A 316 -9.19 23.65 -13.07
C ASP A 316 -10.13 22.57 -13.61
N GLN A 317 -9.71 21.85 -14.66
CA GLN A 317 -10.46 20.72 -15.19
C GLN A 317 -10.50 19.58 -14.17
N PHE A 318 -9.37 19.27 -13.54
CA PHE A 318 -9.29 18.23 -12.51
C PHE A 318 -10.26 18.49 -11.35
N LEU A 319 -10.32 19.72 -10.84
CA LEU A 319 -11.24 20.09 -9.77
C LEU A 319 -12.71 20.04 -10.19
N THR A 320 -13.00 20.31 -11.46
CA THR A 320 -14.35 20.16 -12.03
C THR A 320 -14.77 18.69 -12.09
N ASP A 321 -13.85 17.80 -12.48
CA ASP A 321 -14.11 16.37 -12.63
C ASP A 321 -14.13 15.63 -11.27
N HIS A 322 -13.50 16.21 -10.23
CA HIS A 322 -13.40 15.66 -8.89
C HIS A 322 -13.98 16.59 -7.82
N PRO A 323 -15.30 16.89 -7.87
CA PRO A 323 -15.93 17.82 -6.93
C PRO A 323 -15.81 17.30 -5.49
N GLY A 324 -15.34 18.17 -4.58
CA GLY A 324 -15.16 17.83 -3.17
C GLY A 324 -13.80 17.19 -2.81
N ILE A 325 -12.87 17.04 -3.77
CA ILE A 325 -11.53 16.47 -3.50
C ILE A 325 -10.74 17.31 -2.48
N LEU A 326 -11.00 18.58 -2.37
CA LEU A 326 -10.31 19.48 -1.44
C LEU A 326 -10.92 19.53 -0.03
N GLY A 327 -12.02 18.80 0.23
CA GLY A 327 -12.73 18.74 1.52
C GLY A 327 -13.84 19.74 1.65
#